data_94c94861735e4ed3553f17587de4f96d
#
_entry.id   94c94861735e4ed3553f17587de4f96d
#
_cell.length_a   1.000
_cell.length_b   1.000
_cell.length_c   1.000
_cell.angle_alpha   90.00
_cell.angle_beta   90.00
_cell.angle_gamma   90.00
#
_symmetry.space_group_name_H-M   'P 1'
#
loop_
_entity.id
_entity.type
_entity.pdbx_description
1 polymer ?
#
loop_
_entity_poly.entity_id
_entity_poly.type
_entity_poly.pdbx_seq_one_letter_code
_entity_poly.pdbx_strand_id
1 'polypeptide(L)'
;MSNSRLRDWRTDGVKVIKSDRLDSNTPQTPGMLRAAAVNSARGSQKIWAGTVIIHPNAKTGAHHHGALESVIYVVRGVARMRWGERLEFVAEADAGDFIFVPPYVPHQEINRSSDTPLECVLVRSDNESVVVNLNIDAAERVEEVYWIDPIHRDAPK
;
A
#
# COMPACT_ATOMS: atom_id res chain seq x y z
N MET A 1 18.15 34.47 10.31
CA MET A 1 17.92 35.06 8.98
C MET A 1 17.44 33.95 8.04
N SER A 2 16.22 34.04 7.60
CA SER A 2 15.77 33.14 6.55
C SER A 2 16.39 33.55 5.22
N ASN A 3 17.30 32.73 4.73
CA ASN A 3 17.79 32.86 3.38
C ASN A 3 16.66 32.47 2.47
N SER A 4 15.79 33.39 2.06
CA SER A 4 14.75 33.12 1.07
C SER A 4 15.44 32.96 -0.29
N ARG A 5 15.97 31.76 -0.53
CA ARG A 5 16.41 31.38 -1.86
C ARG A 5 15.23 31.58 -2.81
N LEU A 6 15.41 32.42 -3.79
CA LEU A 6 14.43 32.54 -4.87
C LEU A 6 14.18 31.17 -5.48
N ARG A 7 12.92 30.77 -5.59
CA ARG A 7 12.55 29.48 -6.17
C ARG A 7 12.86 29.45 -7.65
N ASP A 8 13.57 28.44 -8.09
CA ASP A 8 13.71 28.11 -9.51
C ASP A 8 12.70 27.03 -9.85
N TRP A 9 11.60 27.41 -10.49
CA TRP A 9 10.52 26.49 -10.81
C TRP A 9 10.90 25.35 -11.75
N ARG A 10 12.05 25.41 -12.40
CA ARG A 10 12.59 24.29 -13.20
C ARG A 10 13.06 23.14 -12.30
N THR A 11 13.60 23.45 -11.13
CA THR A 11 14.13 22.49 -10.17
C THR A 11 13.26 22.33 -8.92
N ASP A 12 12.56 23.39 -8.54
CA ASP A 12 11.72 23.44 -7.33
C ASP A 12 10.22 23.17 -7.65
N GLY A 13 9.89 22.89 -8.91
CA GLY A 13 8.54 22.66 -9.38
C GLY A 13 8.14 21.20 -9.43
N VAL A 14 7.31 20.88 -10.41
CA VAL A 14 6.79 19.53 -10.63
C VAL A 14 7.90 18.59 -11.05
N LYS A 15 7.85 17.38 -10.47
CA LYS A 15 8.77 16.29 -10.80
C LYS A 15 8.00 15.13 -11.40
N VAL A 16 8.44 14.65 -12.54
CA VAL A 16 7.93 13.41 -13.16
C VAL A 16 8.95 12.31 -12.91
N ILE A 17 8.55 11.31 -12.14
CA ILE A 17 9.39 10.15 -11.87
C ILE A 17 9.04 9.08 -12.88
N LYS A 18 9.97 8.78 -13.77
CA LYS A 18 9.78 7.77 -14.81
C LYS A 18 9.74 6.36 -14.23
N SER A 19 8.99 5.47 -14.86
CA SER A 19 8.79 4.10 -14.39
C SER A 19 10.08 3.27 -14.29
N ASP A 20 11.11 3.62 -15.05
CA ASP A 20 12.43 2.99 -15.00
C ASP A 20 13.37 3.61 -13.94
N ARG A 21 12.88 4.57 -13.16
CA ARG A 21 13.64 5.30 -12.13
C ARG A 21 13.12 5.07 -10.72
N LEU A 22 12.25 4.09 -10.53
CA LEU A 22 11.78 3.73 -9.20
C LEU A 22 12.91 3.10 -8.38
N ASP A 23 12.92 3.37 -7.08
CA ASP A 23 13.94 2.90 -6.16
C ASP A 23 13.45 1.69 -5.39
N SER A 24 14.04 0.52 -5.65
CA SER A 24 13.75 -0.72 -4.94
C SER A 24 14.50 -0.86 -3.60
N ASN A 25 15.42 0.06 -3.29
CA ASN A 25 16.09 0.12 -2.00
C ASN A 25 15.20 0.78 -0.94
N THR A 26 14.12 0.12 -0.60
CA THR A 26 13.11 0.55 0.38
C THR A 26 12.73 -0.64 1.26
N PRO A 27 12.23 -0.45 2.50
CA PRO A 27 11.84 -1.55 3.35
C PRO A 27 10.87 -2.51 2.66
N GLN A 28 11.18 -3.78 2.72
CA GLN A 28 10.43 -4.86 2.06
C GLN A 28 9.68 -5.72 3.06
N THR A 29 8.62 -6.34 2.60
CA THR A 29 7.89 -7.40 3.30
C THR A 29 8.07 -8.69 2.52
N PRO A 30 8.30 -9.85 3.16
CA PRO A 30 8.40 -11.11 2.43
C PRO A 30 7.19 -11.37 1.54
N GLY A 31 7.42 -11.82 0.31
CA GLY A 31 6.38 -12.13 -0.67
C GLY A 31 5.97 -10.98 -1.58
N MET A 32 6.51 -9.77 -1.37
CA MET A 32 6.23 -8.63 -2.24
C MET A 32 7.49 -7.88 -2.64
N LEU A 33 7.40 -7.14 -3.75
CA LEU A 33 8.43 -6.22 -4.20
C LEU A 33 7.87 -4.80 -4.17
N ARG A 34 8.50 -3.92 -3.40
CA ARG A 34 8.19 -2.48 -3.37
C ARG A 34 9.26 -1.70 -4.12
N ALA A 35 8.81 -0.65 -4.81
CA ALA A 35 9.71 0.33 -5.42
C ALA A 35 9.18 1.73 -5.16
N ALA A 36 10.01 2.59 -4.58
CA ALA A 36 9.64 3.95 -4.23
C ALA A 36 9.70 4.87 -5.46
N ALA A 37 8.67 5.64 -5.68
CA ALA A 37 8.64 6.73 -6.64
C ALA A 37 8.80 8.08 -5.95
N VAL A 38 8.10 8.30 -4.85
CA VAL A 38 8.09 9.54 -4.07
C VAL A 38 8.42 9.21 -2.62
N ASN A 39 9.46 9.84 -2.10
CA ASN A 39 9.92 9.71 -0.72
C ASN A 39 10.75 10.93 -0.30
N SER A 40 11.33 10.90 0.89
CA SER A 40 12.16 12.00 1.41
C SER A 40 13.36 12.29 0.51
N ALA A 41 14.00 11.27 -0.04
CA ALA A 41 15.17 11.45 -0.92
C ALA A 41 14.84 12.23 -2.20
N ARG A 42 13.58 12.24 -2.60
CA ARG A 42 13.08 12.97 -3.77
C ARG A 42 12.32 14.25 -3.41
N GLY A 43 12.43 14.69 -2.16
CA GLY A 43 11.91 15.97 -1.69
C GLY A 43 10.51 15.93 -1.09
N SER A 44 9.90 14.76 -0.94
CA SER A 44 8.61 14.67 -0.26
C SER A 44 8.76 14.92 1.25
N GLN A 45 7.80 15.63 1.82
CA GLN A 45 7.77 15.93 3.25
C GLN A 45 6.69 15.14 4.01
N LYS A 46 5.62 14.73 3.34
CA LYS A 46 4.43 14.17 4.01
C LYS A 46 3.90 12.88 3.41
N ILE A 47 4.38 12.47 2.26
CA ILE A 47 3.89 11.28 1.58
C ILE A 47 5.04 10.41 1.07
N TRP A 48 4.78 9.13 1.07
CA TRP A 48 5.54 8.12 0.36
C TRP A 48 4.61 7.51 -0.70
N ALA A 49 5.09 7.31 -1.91
CA ALA A 49 4.33 6.65 -2.97
C ALA A 49 5.23 5.75 -3.80
N GLY A 50 4.70 4.63 -4.23
CA GLY A 50 5.43 3.68 -5.04
C GLY A 50 4.57 2.57 -5.58
N THR A 51 5.21 1.53 -6.08
CA THR A 51 4.57 0.35 -6.63
C THR A 51 4.80 -0.87 -5.76
N VAL A 52 3.90 -1.81 -5.85
CA VAL A 52 3.97 -3.11 -5.19
C VAL A 52 3.62 -4.19 -6.20
N ILE A 53 4.44 -5.23 -6.24
CA ILE A 53 4.18 -6.41 -7.06
C ILE A 53 4.20 -7.63 -6.16
N ILE A 54 3.14 -8.44 -6.24
CA ILE A 54 3.06 -9.75 -5.58
C ILE A 54 2.90 -10.80 -6.69
N HIS A 55 3.83 -11.75 -6.75
CA HIS A 55 3.84 -12.76 -7.79
C HIS A 55 2.63 -13.71 -7.68
N PRO A 56 2.27 -14.41 -8.77
CA PRO A 56 1.21 -15.42 -8.72
C PRO A 56 1.45 -16.43 -7.60
N ASN A 57 0.39 -16.84 -6.91
CA ASN A 57 0.42 -17.74 -5.75
C ASN A 57 1.20 -17.23 -4.53
N ALA A 58 1.69 -16.00 -4.56
CA ALA A 58 2.43 -15.42 -3.46
C ALA A 58 1.51 -14.67 -2.48
N LYS A 59 1.99 -14.54 -1.27
CA LYS A 59 1.39 -13.71 -0.23
C LYS A 59 2.50 -13.06 0.59
N THR A 60 2.21 -11.92 1.18
CA THR A 60 3.13 -11.30 2.10
C THR A 60 3.12 -12.01 3.46
N GLY A 61 4.14 -11.77 4.26
CA GLY A 61 4.03 -11.99 5.71
C GLY A 61 3.02 -11.02 6.33
N ALA A 62 2.57 -11.33 7.55
CA ALA A 62 1.75 -10.40 8.32
C ALA A 62 2.60 -9.20 8.76
N HIS A 63 2.07 -8.00 8.66
CA HIS A 63 2.79 -6.77 9.01
C HIS A 63 1.81 -5.61 9.27
N HIS A 64 2.35 -4.53 9.84
CA HIS A 64 1.67 -3.24 9.87
C HIS A 64 2.67 -2.12 9.53
N HIS A 65 2.18 -0.91 9.41
CA HIS A 65 2.99 0.25 9.02
C HIS A 65 3.05 1.33 10.11
N GLY A 66 2.96 0.91 11.38
CA GLY A 66 2.97 1.85 12.50
C GLY A 66 1.83 2.85 12.43
N ALA A 67 2.12 4.11 12.73
CA ALA A 67 1.13 5.19 12.75
C ALA A 67 0.70 5.66 11.36
N LEU A 68 1.22 5.09 10.29
CA LEU A 68 0.93 5.53 8.93
C LEU A 68 -0.43 5.03 8.45
N GLU A 69 -1.09 5.85 7.68
CA GLU A 69 -2.23 5.44 6.86
C GLU A 69 -1.72 5.03 5.48
N SER A 70 -2.36 4.05 4.88
CA SER A 70 -2.01 3.57 3.55
C SER A 70 -3.24 3.49 2.65
N VAL A 71 -3.05 3.87 1.39
CA VAL A 71 -4.00 3.62 0.32
C VAL A 71 -3.31 2.76 -0.72
N ILE A 72 -3.99 1.69 -1.12
CA ILE A 72 -3.53 0.78 -2.16
C ILE A 72 -4.54 0.85 -3.30
N TYR A 73 -4.06 1.14 -4.51
CA TYR A 73 -4.86 1.09 -5.73
C TYR A 73 -4.45 -0.14 -6.53
N VAL A 74 -5.40 -1.02 -6.82
CA VAL A 74 -5.14 -2.23 -7.61
C VAL A 74 -5.11 -1.87 -9.08
N VAL A 75 -3.96 -2.03 -9.71
CA VAL A 75 -3.76 -1.76 -11.14
C VAL A 75 -4.09 -2.99 -11.97
N ARG A 76 -3.65 -4.17 -11.52
CA ARG A 76 -3.80 -5.43 -12.23
C ARG A 76 -3.89 -6.59 -11.24
N GLY A 77 -4.74 -7.53 -11.54
CA GLY A 77 -4.92 -8.73 -10.72
C GLY A 77 -6.04 -8.57 -9.67
N VAL A 78 -6.11 -9.50 -8.75
CA VAL A 78 -7.07 -9.51 -7.65
C VAL A 78 -6.32 -9.63 -6.33
N ALA A 79 -6.49 -8.63 -5.47
CA ALA A 79 -5.94 -8.62 -4.13
C ALA A 79 -6.92 -9.28 -3.15
N ARG A 80 -6.42 -10.15 -2.31
CA ARG A 80 -7.13 -10.66 -1.14
C ARG A 80 -6.45 -10.13 0.10
N MET A 81 -7.15 -9.32 0.89
CA MET A 81 -6.63 -8.76 2.13
C MET A 81 -7.16 -9.55 3.32
N ARG A 82 -6.26 -9.96 4.19
CA ARG A 82 -6.61 -10.46 5.53
C ARG A 82 -6.10 -9.47 6.57
N TRP A 83 -6.87 -9.24 7.62
CA TRP A 83 -6.47 -8.36 8.72
C TRP A 83 -7.05 -8.79 10.05
N GLY A 84 -6.56 -8.16 11.10
CA GLY A 84 -6.95 -8.45 12.48
C GLY A 84 -5.84 -9.11 13.27
N GLU A 85 -6.02 -9.26 14.57
CA GLU A 85 -5.03 -9.83 15.48
C GLU A 85 -4.61 -11.27 15.10
N ARG A 86 -5.50 -11.98 14.44
CA ARG A 86 -5.27 -13.33 13.94
C ARG A 86 -5.52 -13.44 12.43
N LEU A 87 -5.50 -12.33 11.72
CA LEU A 87 -5.84 -12.27 10.30
C LEU A 87 -7.21 -12.94 10.00
N GLU A 88 -8.17 -12.77 10.91
CA GLU A 88 -9.48 -13.42 10.88
C GLU A 88 -10.48 -12.80 9.91
N PHE A 89 -10.23 -11.57 9.47
CA PHE A 89 -11.10 -10.86 8.53
C PHE A 89 -10.52 -10.88 7.12
N VAL A 90 -11.38 -10.87 6.12
CA VAL A 90 -10.97 -10.93 4.72
C VAL A 90 -11.88 -10.09 3.83
N ALA A 91 -11.29 -9.45 2.81
CA ALA A 91 -11.98 -8.83 1.70
C ALA A 91 -11.14 -8.93 0.43
N GLU A 92 -11.77 -8.84 -0.72
CA GLU A 92 -11.11 -8.85 -2.01
C GLU A 92 -11.27 -7.51 -2.73
N ALA A 93 -10.28 -7.17 -3.52
CA ALA A 93 -10.26 -5.97 -4.36
C ALA A 93 -9.81 -6.34 -5.77
N ASP A 94 -10.60 -5.89 -6.76
CA ASP A 94 -10.31 -6.06 -8.18
C ASP A 94 -9.55 -4.85 -8.73
N ALA A 95 -9.06 -4.96 -9.96
CA ALA A 95 -8.44 -3.84 -10.65
C ALA A 95 -9.39 -2.62 -10.70
N GLY A 96 -8.89 -1.47 -10.29
CA GLY A 96 -9.66 -0.24 -10.14
C GLY A 96 -10.18 0.03 -8.73
N ASP A 97 -10.09 -0.94 -7.83
CA ASP A 97 -10.52 -0.76 -6.44
C ASP A 97 -9.43 -0.11 -5.59
N PHE A 98 -9.87 0.58 -4.55
CA PHE A 98 -9.01 1.16 -3.52
C PHE A 98 -9.14 0.38 -2.23
N ILE A 99 -7.99 0.17 -1.57
CA ILE A 99 -7.92 -0.42 -0.24
C ILE A 99 -7.37 0.64 0.71
N PHE A 100 -8.06 0.90 1.82
CA PHE A 100 -7.57 1.78 2.87
C PHE A 100 -7.13 0.94 4.07
N VAL A 101 -5.89 1.14 4.51
CA VAL A 101 -5.33 0.47 5.67
C VAL A 101 -5.08 1.51 6.77
N PRO A 102 -5.87 1.49 7.85
CA PRO A 102 -5.65 2.39 8.99
C PRO A 102 -4.32 2.13 9.71
N PRO A 103 -3.90 3.06 10.60
CA PRO A 103 -2.70 2.85 11.41
C PRO A 103 -2.77 1.57 12.26
N TYR A 104 -1.62 0.92 12.43
CA TYR A 104 -1.40 -0.24 13.31
C TYR A 104 -2.20 -1.50 13.00
N VAL A 105 -2.93 -1.55 11.90
CA VAL A 105 -3.73 -2.74 11.56
C VAL A 105 -2.82 -3.86 11.08
N PRO A 106 -2.76 -5.00 11.79
CA PRO A 106 -2.08 -6.18 11.29
C PRO A 106 -2.78 -6.69 10.03
N HIS A 107 -2.06 -6.87 8.95
CA HIS A 107 -2.65 -7.30 7.68
C HIS A 107 -1.68 -8.13 6.86
N GLN A 108 -2.24 -8.77 5.84
CA GLN A 108 -1.52 -9.61 4.88
C GLN A 108 -2.13 -9.41 3.51
N GLU A 109 -1.30 -9.16 2.51
CA GLU A 109 -1.73 -9.09 1.12
C GLU A 109 -1.47 -10.41 0.42
N ILE A 110 -2.47 -10.90 -0.29
CA ILE A 110 -2.43 -12.18 -1.00
C ILE A 110 -2.78 -11.92 -2.46
N ASN A 111 -1.97 -12.45 -3.37
CA ASN A 111 -2.37 -12.52 -4.77
C ASN A 111 -3.28 -13.73 -4.94
N ARG A 112 -4.56 -13.48 -5.22
CA ARG A 112 -5.54 -14.55 -5.39
C ARG A 112 -5.31 -15.36 -6.66
N SER A 113 -4.66 -14.79 -7.68
CA SER A 113 -4.42 -15.47 -8.96
C SER A 113 -3.24 -16.42 -8.88
N SER A 114 -3.36 -17.54 -9.57
CA SER A 114 -2.28 -18.52 -9.77
C SER A 114 -1.40 -18.24 -10.98
N ASP A 115 -1.81 -17.30 -11.85
CA ASP A 115 -1.15 -17.06 -13.13
C ASP A 115 -0.89 -15.59 -13.46
N THR A 116 -1.52 -14.67 -12.76
CA THR A 116 -1.39 -13.22 -13.02
C THR A 116 -0.76 -12.52 -11.84
N PRO A 117 0.29 -11.67 -12.05
CA PRO A 117 0.84 -10.83 -10.98
C PRO A 117 -0.22 -9.88 -10.45
N LEU A 118 -0.14 -9.58 -9.15
CA LEU A 118 -0.88 -8.50 -8.52
C LEU A 118 0.00 -7.25 -8.54
N GLU A 119 -0.44 -6.22 -9.22
CA GLU A 119 0.26 -4.95 -9.33
C GLU A 119 -0.57 -3.84 -8.71
N CYS A 120 0.02 -3.10 -7.78
CA CYS A 120 -0.65 -2.04 -7.05
C CYS A 120 0.20 -0.77 -7.01
N VAL A 121 -0.49 0.36 -6.87
CA VAL A 121 0.11 1.61 -6.43
C VAL A 121 -0.16 1.76 -4.94
N LEU A 122 0.84 2.15 -4.19
CA LEU A 122 0.78 2.32 -2.74
C LEU A 122 1.13 3.76 -2.39
N VAL A 123 0.29 4.41 -1.59
CA VAL A 123 0.53 5.76 -1.05
C VAL A 123 0.39 5.72 0.46
N ARG A 124 1.33 6.33 1.16
CA ARG A 124 1.36 6.42 2.63
C ARG A 124 1.52 7.83 3.12
N SER A 125 1.01 8.07 4.33
CA SER A 125 1.00 9.37 5.00
C SER A 125 2.32 9.65 5.68
N ASP A 126 3.43 9.44 5.25
CA ASP A 126 4.75 9.88 5.68
C ASP A 126 5.73 9.73 4.52
N ASN A 127 6.82 10.48 4.56
CA ASN A 127 7.81 10.45 3.48
C ASN A 127 8.80 9.29 3.58
N GLU A 128 8.75 8.51 4.66
CA GLU A 128 9.53 7.30 4.87
C GLU A 128 8.62 6.08 4.96
N SER A 129 9.08 4.96 4.42
CA SER A 129 8.34 3.71 4.53
C SER A 129 8.62 3.04 5.87
N VAL A 130 7.58 2.67 6.60
CA VAL A 130 7.66 1.91 7.84
C VAL A 130 7.04 0.53 7.62
N VAL A 131 7.77 -0.51 7.98
CA VAL A 131 7.29 -1.89 7.93
C VAL A 131 7.65 -2.58 9.24
N VAL A 132 6.63 -3.07 9.95
CA VAL A 132 6.79 -3.89 11.15
C VAL A 132 6.27 -5.29 10.84
N ASN A 133 7.18 -6.22 10.60
CA ASN A 133 6.83 -7.60 10.32
C ASN A 133 6.40 -8.31 11.60
N LEU A 134 5.31 -9.06 11.53
CA LEU A 134 4.67 -9.72 12.66
C LEU A 134 4.68 -11.23 12.49
N ASN A 135 4.78 -11.94 13.61
CA ASN A 135 4.57 -13.38 13.64
C ASN A 135 3.18 -13.65 14.20
N ILE A 136 2.22 -13.94 13.34
CA ILE A 136 0.81 -14.16 13.69
C ILE A 136 0.44 -15.61 13.38
N ASP A 137 -0.15 -16.27 14.36
CA ASP A 137 -0.82 -17.54 14.17
C ASP A 137 -2.21 -17.28 13.57
N ALA A 138 -2.29 -17.36 12.22
CA ALA A 138 -3.47 -16.99 11.48
C ALA A 138 -4.66 -17.90 11.80
N ALA A 139 -5.84 -17.30 11.93
CA ALA A 139 -7.08 -18.04 12.14
C ALA A 139 -7.37 -18.96 10.94
N GLU A 140 -7.84 -20.19 11.23
CA GLU A 140 -8.24 -21.15 10.19
C GLU A 140 -9.50 -20.71 9.47
N ARG A 141 -10.45 -20.12 10.20
CA ARG A 141 -11.68 -19.57 9.65
C ARG A 141 -11.58 -18.07 9.51
N VAL A 142 -11.95 -17.57 8.34
CA VAL A 142 -11.99 -16.13 8.04
C VAL A 142 -13.43 -15.68 7.89
N GLU A 143 -13.67 -14.44 8.29
CA GLU A 143 -14.95 -13.75 8.12
C GLU A 143 -14.83 -12.72 6.99
N GLU A 144 -15.70 -12.82 5.98
CA GLU A 144 -15.77 -11.82 4.93
C GLU A 144 -16.42 -10.54 5.46
N VAL A 145 -15.75 -9.41 5.26
CA VAL A 145 -16.23 -8.10 5.71
C VAL A 145 -16.34 -7.18 4.50
N TYR A 146 -17.53 -6.61 4.34
CA TYR A 146 -17.79 -5.63 3.29
C TYR A 146 -18.02 -4.27 3.94
N TRP A 147 -17.16 -3.30 3.61
CA TRP A 147 -17.36 -1.93 4.06
C TRP A 147 -18.41 -1.26 3.18
N ILE A 148 -19.40 -0.67 3.81
CA ILE A 148 -20.46 0.10 3.15
C ILE A 148 -20.33 1.55 3.58
N ASP A 149 -20.16 2.44 2.60
CA ASP A 149 -20.13 3.87 2.85
C ASP A 149 -21.44 4.33 3.50
N PRO A 150 -21.38 4.94 4.70
CA PRO A 150 -22.59 5.43 5.37
C PRO A 150 -23.40 6.45 4.55
N ILE A 151 -22.75 7.19 3.65
CA ILE A 151 -23.41 8.16 2.75
C ILE A 151 -24.27 7.44 1.70
N HIS A 152 -23.87 6.25 1.28
CA HIS A 152 -24.54 5.47 0.24
C HIS A 152 -25.32 4.27 0.78
N ARG A 153 -25.50 4.19 2.11
CA ARG A 153 -26.14 3.03 2.75
C ARG A 153 -27.55 2.74 2.21
N ASP A 154 -28.28 3.77 1.85
CA ASP A 154 -29.66 3.69 1.36
C ASP A 154 -29.78 3.87 -0.17
N ALA A 155 -28.65 3.89 -0.89
CA ALA A 155 -28.66 3.99 -2.34
C ALA A 155 -29.24 2.69 -2.97
N PRO A 156 -30.10 2.78 -3.98
CA PRO A 156 -30.59 1.59 -4.66
C PRO A 156 -29.44 0.80 -5.29
N LYS A 157 -29.47 -0.50 -5.11
CA LYS A 157 -28.49 -1.42 -5.71
C LYS A 157 -28.70 -1.55 -7.22
#